data_df3dce2388eadaa5dc2e61226039a77c
#
_entry.id   df3dce2388eadaa5dc2e61226039a77c
#
_cell.length_a   1.000
_cell.length_b   1.000
_cell.length_c   1.000
_cell.angle_alpha   90.00
_cell.angle_beta   90.00
_cell.angle_gamma   90.00
#
_symmetry.space_group_name_H-M   'P 1'
#
loop_
_entity.id
_entity.type
_entity.pdbx_description
1 polymer ?
#
loop_
_entity_poly.entity_id
_entity_poly.type
_entity_poly.pdbx_seq_one_letter_code
_entity_poly.pdbx_strand_id
1 'polypeptide(L)'
;MGKGFYQVPIASCEPVQSFAPGSNEREVTSTEYSKMMSEVIDIPMYIGSEEIRTNDLAAITPPHKHKHIVGHYHKGNASHAKKAIKAALDAKEDWANMRWEHRASIFLKAADLLAGPFRARMNAATMVAQSKNVHQAEIDASCELIDFLRFNVQYMTEIFMEQPESSDGIWNRMEFRPL
;
A
#
# COMPACT_ATOMS: atom_id res chain seq x y z
N MET A 1 -26.64 10.94 8.46
CA MET A 1 -25.99 10.04 9.44
C MET A 1 -26.62 8.66 9.33
N GLY A 2 -25.82 7.60 9.12
CA GLY A 2 -26.31 6.23 9.19
C GLY A 2 -26.78 5.90 10.62
N LYS A 3 -27.86 5.15 10.72
CA LYS A 3 -28.49 4.80 12.02
C LYS A 3 -28.11 3.38 12.49
N GLY A 4 -27.02 2.80 11.97
CA GLY A 4 -26.58 1.45 12.31
C GLY A 4 -25.13 1.40 12.76
N PHE A 5 -24.75 0.28 13.34
CA PHE A 5 -23.36 -0.07 13.62
C PHE A 5 -22.86 -0.92 12.45
N TYR A 6 -21.74 -0.52 11.86
CA TYR A 6 -21.14 -1.24 10.76
C TYR A 6 -20.12 -2.25 11.31
N GLN A 7 -20.11 -3.42 10.73
CA GLN A 7 -19.06 -4.42 10.95
C GLN A 7 -18.23 -4.53 9.70
N VAL A 8 -16.92 -4.55 9.87
CA VAL A 8 -15.99 -4.85 8.77
C VAL A 8 -15.91 -6.36 8.56
N PRO A 9 -15.54 -6.83 7.35
CA PRO A 9 -15.28 -8.24 7.14
C PRO A 9 -14.21 -8.75 8.12
N ILE A 10 -14.41 -9.97 8.63
CA ILE A 10 -13.39 -10.63 9.44
C ILE A 10 -12.16 -10.87 8.55
N ALA A 11 -11.01 -10.38 9.01
CA ALA A 11 -9.77 -10.52 8.27
C ALA A 11 -9.29 -11.98 8.29
N SER A 12 -8.77 -12.42 7.15
CA SER A 12 -8.10 -13.71 7.02
C SER A 12 -6.84 -13.52 6.19
N CYS A 13 -5.81 -14.33 6.47
CA CYS A 13 -4.57 -14.29 5.72
C CYS A 13 -4.80 -14.60 4.23
N GLU A 14 -4.11 -13.87 3.38
CA GLU A 14 -4.13 -14.07 1.95
C GLU A 14 -3.47 -15.41 1.60
N PRO A 15 -4.13 -16.28 0.82
CA PRO A 15 -3.54 -17.54 0.40
C PRO A 15 -2.26 -17.33 -0.43
N VAL A 16 -1.18 -17.99 -0.03
CA VAL A 16 0.09 -17.99 -0.77
C VAL A 16 -0.05 -18.82 -2.04
N GLN A 17 0.30 -18.25 -3.19
CA GLN A 17 0.28 -18.96 -4.47
C GLN A 17 1.51 -19.87 -4.61
N SER A 18 1.35 -20.99 -5.30
CA SER A 18 2.38 -22.03 -5.36
C SER A 18 3.47 -21.77 -6.42
N PHE A 19 3.15 -21.04 -7.48
CA PHE A 19 4.00 -20.84 -8.65
C PHE A 19 4.55 -22.14 -9.24
N ALA A 20 3.75 -23.22 -9.17
CA ALA A 20 4.11 -24.52 -9.71
C ALA A 20 4.41 -24.45 -11.21
N PRO A 21 5.25 -25.32 -11.76
CA PRO A 21 5.46 -25.41 -13.21
C PRO A 21 4.15 -25.53 -13.98
N GLY A 22 3.92 -24.64 -14.96
CA GLY A 22 2.71 -24.61 -15.77
C GLY A 22 1.49 -23.91 -15.13
N SER A 23 1.64 -23.34 -13.93
CA SER A 23 0.56 -22.57 -13.32
C SER A 23 0.42 -21.17 -13.93
N ASN A 24 -0.80 -20.66 -13.97
CA ASN A 24 -1.12 -19.34 -14.52
C ASN A 24 -0.40 -18.20 -13.75
N GLU A 25 -0.38 -18.27 -12.42
CA GLU A 25 0.30 -17.27 -11.58
C GLU A 25 1.80 -17.18 -11.89
N ARG A 26 2.44 -18.31 -12.20
CA ARG A 26 3.84 -18.35 -12.62
C ARG A 26 4.03 -17.69 -13.99
N GLU A 27 3.17 -17.98 -14.93
CA GLU A 27 3.24 -17.43 -16.29
C GLU A 27 3.05 -15.91 -16.29
N VAL A 28 2.01 -15.44 -15.61
CA VAL A 28 1.69 -14.01 -15.52
C VAL A 28 2.80 -13.25 -14.80
N THR A 29 3.31 -13.76 -13.67
CA THR A 29 4.41 -13.11 -12.94
C THR A 29 5.72 -13.10 -13.74
N SER A 30 6.03 -14.18 -14.45
CA SER A 30 7.21 -14.25 -15.34
C SER A 30 7.11 -13.25 -16.50
N THR A 31 5.92 -13.05 -17.03
CA THR A 31 5.66 -12.07 -18.08
C THR A 31 5.87 -10.64 -17.56
N GLU A 32 5.31 -10.30 -16.39
CA GLU A 32 5.51 -8.99 -15.76
C GLU A 32 6.99 -8.75 -15.41
N TYR A 33 7.69 -9.76 -14.87
CA TYR A 33 9.12 -9.67 -14.59
C TYR A 33 9.93 -9.38 -15.86
N SER A 34 9.67 -10.12 -16.93
CA SER A 34 10.37 -9.95 -18.21
C SER A 34 10.12 -8.57 -18.82
N LYS A 35 8.89 -8.08 -18.71
CA LYS A 35 8.50 -6.74 -19.13
C LYS A 35 9.28 -5.67 -18.35
N MET A 36 9.29 -5.73 -17.01
CA MET A 36 10.03 -4.79 -16.17
C MET A 36 11.53 -4.80 -16.42
N MET A 37 12.08 -5.96 -16.74
CA MET A 37 13.51 -6.09 -17.09
C MET A 37 13.85 -5.57 -18.48
N SER A 38 12.89 -5.40 -19.38
CA SER A 38 13.10 -4.91 -20.76
C SER A 38 12.79 -3.42 -20.91
N GLU A 39 12.09 -2.80 -19.98
CA GLU A 39 11.70 -1.39 -20.03
C GLU A 39 12.62 -0.54 -19.13
N VAL A 40 12.80 0.73 -19.52
CA VAL A 40 13.43 1.74 -18.66
C VAL A 40 12.36 2.72 -18.24
N ILE A 41 11.95 2.66 -16.96
CA ILE A 41 10.89 3.50 -16.45
C ILE A 41 11.43 4.82 -15.89
N ASP A 42 10.61 5.87 -15.94
CA ASP A 42 10.86 7.15 -15.31
C ASP A 42 9.93 7.30 -14.11
N ILE A 43 10.51 7.48 -12.90
CA ILE A 43 9.76 7.53 -11.64
C ILE A 43 9.82 8.96 -11.08
N PRO A 44 8.74 9.75 -11.25
CA PRO A 44 8.65 11.09 -10.67
C PRO A 44 8.36 11.03 -9.16
N MET A 45 8.49 12.17 -8.49
CA MET A 45 7.92 12.36 -7.15
C MET A 45 6.44 12.73 -7.27
N TYR A 46 5.62 12.21 -6.37
CA TYR A 46 4.24 12.65 -6.19
C TYR A 46 4.11 13.39 -4.87
N ILE A 47 3.74 14.67 -4.93
CA ILE A 47 3.53 15.51 -3.74
C ILE A 47 2.14 16.11 -3.82
N GLY A 48 1.23 15.67 -2.97
CA GLY A 48 -0.19 15.97 -3.12
C GLY A 48 -0.71 15.40 -4.44
N SER A 49 -1.29 16.24 -5.29
CA SER A 49 -1.76 15.87 -6.63
C SER A 49 -0.72 16.16 -7.74
N GLU A 50 0.44 16.72 -7.39
CA GLU A 50 1.45 17.12 -8.37
C GLU A 50 2.44 16.01 -8.67
N GLU A 51 2.69 15.79 -9.97
CA GLU A 51 3.78 14.97 -10.46
C GLU A 51 5.01 15.85 -10.72
N ILE A 52 6.10 15.61 -9.99
CA ILE A 52 7.29 16.47 -9.99
C ILE A 52 8.47 15.72 -10.59
N ARG A 53 9.05 16.29 -11.64
CA ARG A 53 10.30 15.85 -12.26
C ARG A 53 11.39 16.86 -12.02
N THR A 54 12.61 16.38 -11.79
CA THR A 54 13.80 17.20 -11.60
C THR A 54 14.87 16.83 -12.62
N ASN A 55 15.90 17.66 -12.75
CA ASN A 55 17.07 17.34 -13.58
C ASN A 55 18.11 16.50 -12.82
N ASP A 56 17.90 16.24 -11.52
CA ASP A 56 18.78 15.38 -10.70
C ASP A 56 18.17 13.99 -10.62
N LEU A 57 18.74 13.08 -11.43
CA LEU A 57 18.27 11.71 -11.59
C LEU A 57 19.23 10.72 -10.96
N ALA A 58 18.69 9.59 -10.51
CA ALA A 58 19.51 8.42 -10.19
C ALA A 58 18.99 7.19 -10.91
N ALA A 59 19.92 6.36 -11.39
CA ALA A 59 19.59 5.12 -12.04
C ALA A 59 19.12 4.05 -11.06
N ILE A 60 18.16 3.24 -11.48
CA ILE A 60 17.67 2.06 -10.77
C ILE A 60 18.26 0.84 -11.44
N THR A 61 18.97 0.05 -10.67
CA THR A 61 19.58 -1.21 -11.15
C THR A 61 19.19 -2.35 -10.22
N PRO A 62 18.83 -3.54 -10.77
CA PRO A 62 18.58 -4.70 -9.92
C PRO A 62 19.84 -5.11 -9.15
N PRO A 63 19.76 -5.48 -7.86
CA PRO A 63 20.92 -5.89 -7.07
C PRO A 63 21.68 -7.09 -7.64
N HIS A 64 21.01 -7.96 -8.36
CA HIS A 64 21.62 -9.13 -9.04
C HIS A 64 22.15 -8.81 -10.46
N LYS A 65 21.97 -7.58 -10.97
CA LYS A 65 22.39 -7.20 -12.33
C LYS A 65 22.79 -5.71 -12.41
N HIS A 66 23.86 -5.33 -11.71
CA HIS A 66 24.27 -3.95 -11.45
C HIS A 66 24.51 -3.08 -12.69
N LYS A 67 24.81 -3.69 -13.84
CA LYS A 67 25.03 -2.97 -15.11
C LYS A 67 23.74 -2.75 -15.90
N HIS A 68 22.62 -3.29 -15.43
CA HIS A 68 21.35 -3.22 -16.12
C HIS A 68 20.48 -2.12 -15.50
N ILE A 69 20.18 -1.09 -16.26
CA ILE A 69 19.33 0.01 -15.83
C ILE A 69 17.89 -0.33 -16.19
N VAL A 70 17.00 -0.37 -15.20
CA VAL A 70 15.56 -0.61 -15.37
C VAL A 70 14.73 0.66 -15.16
N GLY A 71 15.36 1.76 -14.80
CA GLY A 71 14.67 3.03 -14.64
C GLY A 71 15.55 4.13 -14.08
N HIS A 72 14.92 5.30 -13.92
CA HIS A 72 15.47 6.45 -13.23
C HIS A 72 14.43 7.00 -12.28
N TYR A 73 14.87 7.54 -11.14
CA TYR A 73 14.00 8.29 -10.24
C TYR A 73 14.52 9.71 -10.06
N HIS A 74 13.60 10.63 -9.86
CA HIS A 74 13.89 12.04 -9.63
C HIS A 74 14.23 12.27 -8.18
N LYS A 75 15.42 12.83 -7.90
CA LYS A 75 15.83 13.16 -6.53
C LYS A 75 15.15 14.41 -6.05
N GLY A 76 14.68 14.35 -4.81
CA GLY A 76 14.13 15.48 -4.08
C GLY A 76 15.20 16.26 -3.31
N ASN A 77 14.85 17.46 -2.93
CA ASN A 77 15.65 18.32 -2.04
C ASN A 77 14.79 18.84 -0.89
N ALA A 78 15.37 19.69 -0.03
CA ALA A 78 14.68 20.24 1.14
C ALA A 78 13.39 21.00 0.78
N SER A 79 13.31 21.64 -0.39
CA SER A 79 12.09 22.34 -0.80
C SER A 79 10.96 21.37 -1.12
N HIS A 80 11.28 20.23 -1.73
CA HIS A 80 10.31 19.15 -2.00
C HIS A 80 9.81 18.53 -0.70
N ALA A 81 10.70 18.30 0.28
CA ALA A 81 10.29 17.81 1.59
C ALA A 81 9.33 18.79 2.30
N LYS A 82 9.61 20.09 2.25
CA LYS A 82 8.70 21.12 2.79
C LYS A 82 7.35 21.14 2.09
N LYS A 83 7.33 20.99 0.75
CA LYS A 83 6.08 20.86 -0.02
C LYS A 83 5.29 19.62 0.39
N ALA A 84 5.96 18.47 0.56
CA ALA A 84 5.30 17.23 0.98
C ALA A 84 4.68 17.35 2.38
N ILE A 85 5.40 17.96 3.33
CA ILE A 85 4.87 18.25 4.68
C ILE A 85 3.64 19.16 4.57
N LYS A 86 3.71 20.23 3.78
CA LYS A 86 2.58 21.13 3.59
C LYS A 86 1.37 20.38 2.99
N ALA A 87 1.57 19.61 1.94
CA ALA A 87 0.49 18.84 1.30
C ALA A 87 -0.18 17.85 2.27
N ALA A 88 0.63 17.20 3.13
CA ALA A 88 0.10 16.31 4.17
C ALA A 88 -0.74 17.07 5.22
N LEU A 89 -0.26 18.24 5.66
CA LEU A 89 -0.99 19.08 6.62
C LEU A 89 -2.29 19.66 6.01
N ASP A 90 -2.27 20.05 4.74
CA ASP A 90 -3.44 20.54 4.02
C ASP A 90 -4.54 19.45 3.91
N ALA A 91 -4.12 18.17 3.72
CA ALA A 91 -5.06 17.06 3.63
C ALA A 91 -5.57 16.55 5.01
N LYS A 92 -4.93 16.94 6.11
CA LYS A 92 -5.17 16.40 7.45
C LYS A 92 -6.62 16.58 7.91
N GLU A 93 -7.19 17.77 7.72
CA GLU A 93 -8.53 18.09 8.21
C GLU A 93 -9.60 17.25 7.52
N ASP A 94 -9.56 17.18 6.19
CA ASP A 94 -10.50 16.37 5.40
C ASP A 94 -10.40 14.89 5.76
N TRP A 95 -9.18 14.37 5.90
CA TRP A 95 -8.95 12.99 6.31
C TRP A 95 -9.45 12.71 7.71
N ALA A 96 -9.20 13.60 8.68
CA ALA A 96 -9.63 13.47 10.07
C ALA A 96 -11.17 13.50 10.20
N ASN A 97 -11.84 14.33 9.38
CA ASN A 97 -13.30 14.45 9.38
C ASN A 97 -14.01 13.41 8.51
N MET A 98 -13.27 12.68 7.68
CA MET A 98 -13.83 11.59 6.88
C MET A 98 -14.36 10.50 7.81
N ARG A 99 -15.56 9.98 7.53
CA ARG A 99 -16.13 8.87 8.28
C ARG A 99 -15.20 7.68 8.26
N TRP A 100 -15.05 7.00 9.39
CA TRP A 100 -14.12 5.89 9.53
C TRP A 100 -14.42 4.75 8.53
N GLU A 101 -15.69 4.51 8.20
CA GLU A 101 -16.10 3.48 7.24
C GLU A 101 -15.58 3.79 5.82
N HIS A 102 -15.55 5.07 5.44
CA HIS A 102 -14.99 5.48 4.16
C HIS A 102 -13.46 5.31 4.14
N ARG A 103 -12.77 5.65 5.24
CA ARG A 103 -11.33 5.39 5.35
C ARG A 103 -11.04 3.89 5.27
N ALA A 104 -11.78 3.06 6.01
CA ALA A 104 -11.67 1.61 5.98
C ALA A 104 -11.87 1.04 4.57
N SER A 105 -12.87 1.54 3.83
CA SER A 105 -13.17 1.07 2.49
C SER A 105 -12.03 1.32 1.49
N ILE A 106 -11.24 2.38 1.66
CA ILE A 106 -10.06 2.65 0.85
C ILE A 106 -9.01 1.55 1.02
N PHE A 107 -8.73 1.17 2.27
CA PHE A 107 -7.74 0.11 2.57
C PHE A 107 -8.22 -1.27 2.10
N LEU A 108 -9.48 -1.60 2.32
CA LEU A 108 -10.05 -2.86 1.83
C LEU A 108 -10.03 -2.92 0.29
N LYS A 109 -10.34 -1.81 -0.39
CA LYS A 109 -10.24 -1.75 -1.85
C LYS A 109 -8.79 -1.89 -2.34
N ALA A 110 -7.83 -1.31 -1.64
CA ALA A 110 -6.41 -1.49 -1.94
C ALA A 110 -6.00 -2.96 -1.79
N ALA A 111 -6.45 -3.65 -0.72
CA ALA A 111 -6.21 -5.08 -0.54
C ALA A 111 -6.76 -5.91 -1.71
N ASP A 112 -7.99 -5.64 -2.17
CA ASP A 112 -8.60 -6.35 -3.30
C ASP A 112 -7.83 -6.11 -4.61
N LEU A 113 -7.35 -4.90 -4.85
CA LEU A 113 -6.55 -4.58 -6.03
C LEU A 113 -5.20 -5.31 -6.00
N LEU A 114 -4.55 -5.38 -4.84
CA LEU A 114 -3.29 -6.11 -4.67
C LEU A 114 -3.48 -7.61 -4.76
N ALA A 115 -4.53 -8.17 -4.16
CA ALA A 115 -4.84 -9.60 -4.24
C ALA A 115 -5.20 -10.06 -5.67
N GLY A 116 -5.71 -9.14 -6.48
CA GLY A 116 -6.15 -9.39 -7.85
C GLY A 116 -5.17 -8.83 -8.90
N PRO A 117 -5.58 -7.77 -9.62
CA PRO A 117 -4.89 -7.34 -10.84
C PRO A 117 -3.46 -6.86 -10.65
N PHE A 118 -3.06 -6.44 -9.45
CA PHE A 118 -1.73 -5.92 -9.19
C PHE A 118 -0.77 -6.93 -8.55
N ARG A 119 -1.22 -8.15 -8.20
CA ARG A 119 -0.41 -9.15 -7.49
C ARG A 119 0.85 -9.54 -8.25
N ALA A 120 0.71 -9.97 -9.49
CA ALA A 120 1.86 -10.37 -10.31
C ALA A 120 2.85 -9.21 -10.53
N ARG A 121 2.32 -8.00 -10.71
CA ARG A 121 3.14 -6.79 -10.88
C ARG A 121 3.91 -6.44 -9.60
N MET A 122 3.29 -6.56 -8.44
CA MET A 122 3.95 -6.34 -7.14
C MET A 122 5.07 -7.36 -6.92
N ASN A 123 4.81 -8.63 -7.18
CA ASN A 123 5.81 -9.68 -7.07
C ASN A 123 6.99 -9.44 -8.02
N ALA A 124 6.72 -9.16 -9.29
CA ALA A 124 7.75 -8.86 -10.28
C ALA A 124 8.60 -7.65 -9.88
N ALA A 125 7.98 -6.56 -9.43
CA ALA A 125 8.68 -5.37 -8.96
C ALA A 125 9.61 -5.67 -7.77
N THR A 126 9.16 -6.48 -6.84
CA THR A 126 9.95 -6.90 -5.67
C THR A 126 11.12 -7.79 -6.09
N MET A 127 10.90 -8.72 -7.02
CA MET A 127 11.97 -9.55 -7.58
C MET A 127 13.04 -8.69 -8.28
N VAL A 128 12.64 -7.71 -9.06
CA VAL A 128 13.56 -6.79 -9.77
C VAL A 128 14.29 -5.88 -8.78
N ALA A 129 13.58 -5.23 -7.88
CA ALA A 129 14.12 -4.19 -7.02
C ALA A 129 14.93 -4.73 -5.83
N GLN A 130 14.60 -5.92 -5.33
CA GLN A 130 15.21 -6.51 -4.13
C GLN A 130 15.92 -7.84 -4.37
N SER A 131 15.93 -8.35 -5.61
CA SER A 131 16.51 -9.66 -5.96
C SER A 131 15.91 -10.84 -5.18
N LYS A 132 14.69 -10.72 -4.71
CA LYS A 132 13.96 -11.81 -4.10
C LYS A 132 13.52 -12.83 -5.16
N ASN A 133 13.47 -14.11 -4.78
CA ASN A 133 12.82 -15.09 -5.62
C ASN A 133 11.29 -14.91 -5.56
N VAL A 134 10.56 -15.56 -6.45
CA VAL A 134 9.11 -15.37 -6.57
C VAL A 134 8.37 -15.74 -5.29
N HIS A 135 8.80 -16.77 -4.58
CA HIS A 135 8.15 -17.21 -3.34
C HIS A 135 8.35 -16.21 -2.20
N GLN A 136 9.56 -15.65 -2.06
CA GLN A 136 9.83 -14.56 -1.13
C GLN A 136 9.03 -13.30 -1.47
N ALA A 137 8.95 -12.92 -2.75
CA ALA A 137 8.16 -11.77 -3.19
C ALA A 137 6.67 -11.96 -2.90
N GLU A 138 6.15 -13.16 -3.14
CA GLU A 138 4.76 -13.51 -2.86
C GLU A 138 4.41 -13.35 -1.38
N ILE A 139 5.24 -13.87 -0.49
CA ILE A 139 5.00 -13.80 0.96
C ILE A 139 5.19 -12.37 1.44
N ASP A 140 6.37 -11.79 1.21
CA ASP A 140 6.78 -10.55 1.88
C ASP A 140 6.18 -9.29 1.25
N ALA A 141 5.88 -9.32 -0.06
CA ALA A 141 5.38 -8.13 -0.74
C ALA A 141 3.87 -8.20 -0.99
N SER A 142 3.34 -9.31 -1.49
CA SER A 142 1.91 -9.40 -1.81
C SER A 142 1.08 -9.83 -0.61
N CYS A 143 1.30 -11.04 -0.09
CA CYS A 143 0.45 -11.57 0.98
C CYS A 143 0.51 -10.70 2.24
N GLU A 144 1.70 -10.35 2.70
CA GLU A 144 1.87 -9.56 3.91
C GLU A 144 1.23 -8.18 3.81
N LEU A 145 1.41 -7.46 2.70
CA LEU A 145 0.80 -6.15 2.52
C LEU A 145 -0.73 -6.23 2.43
N ILE A 146 -1.28 -7.25 1.75
CA ILE A 146 -2.72 -7.50 1.68
C ILE A 146 -3.26 -7.77 3.09
N ASP A 147 -2.57 -8.60 3.86
CA ASP A 147 -2.95 -8.94 5.22
C ASP A 147 -2.92 -7.69 6.12
N PHE A 148 -1.87 -6.88 6.07
CA PHE A 148 -1.83 -5.62 6.82
C PHE A 148 -3.00 -4.70 6.50
N LEU A 149 -3.36 -4.56 5.23
CA LEU A 149 -4.49 -3.72 4.83
C LEU A 149 -5.83 -4.25 5.37
N ARG A 150 -6.04 -5.56 5.42
CA ARG A 150 -7.26 -6.18 5.95
C ARG A 150 -7.29 -6.19 7.48
N PHE A 151 -6.23 -6.69 8.10
CA PHE A 151 -6.16 -6.82 9.56
C PHE A 151 -6.16 -5.48 10.28
N ASN A 152 -5.46 -4.46 9.75
CA ASN A 152 -5.47 -3.14 10.37
C ASN A 152 -6.85 -2.48 10.31
N VAL A 153 -7.68 -2.76 9.31
CA VAL A 153 -9.09 -2.32 9.30
C VAL A 153 -9.88 -3.00 10.40
N GLN A 154 -9.71 -4.30 10.60
CA GLN A 154 -10.35 -5.02 11.70
C GLN A 154 -9.88 -4.48 13.06
N TYR A 155 -8.57 -4.38 13.29
CA TYR A 155 -8.00 -3.86 14.53
C TYR A 155 -8.44 -2.43 14.84
N MET A 156 -8.58 -1.58 13.83
CA MET A 156 -9.13 -0.24 14.01
C MET A 156 -10.54 -0.29 14.61
N THR A 157 -11.40 -1.21 14.16
CA THR A 157 -12.75 -1.34 14.70
C THR A 157 -12.76 -1.92 16.10
N GLU A 158 -11.86 -2.83 16.41
CA GLU A 158 -11.67 -3.36 17.76
C GLU A 158 -11.23 -2.25 18.73
N ILE A 159 -10.25 -1.44 18.34
CA ILE A 159 -9.80 -0.26 19.11
C ILE A 159 -10.96 0.73 19.31
N PHE A 160 -11.79 0.98 18.30
CA PHE A 160 -12.94 1.88 18.43
C PHE A 160 -14.03 1.33 19.37
N MET A 161 -14.12 0.02 19.56
CA MET A 161 -15.04 -0.61 20.51
C MET A 161 -14.55 -0.51 21.96
N GLU A 162 -13.26 -0.29 22.20
CA GLU A 162 -12.71 -0.07 23.53
C GLU A 162 -13.14 1.30 24.04
N GLN A 163 -14.23 1.32 24.80
CA GLN A 163 -14.81 2.55 25.33
C GLN A 163 -14.78 2.56 26.87
N PRO A 164 -14.68 3.74 27.50
CA PRO A 164 -14.72 3.86 28.93
C PRO A 164 -16.10 3.48 29.50
N GLU A 165 -16.12 2.97 30.72
CA GLU A 165 -17.39 2.68 31.43
C GLU A 165 -18.22 3.93 31.56
N SER A 166 -19.54 3.77 31.45
CA SER A 166 -20.53 4.81 31.64
C SER A 166 -21.32 4.56 32.94
N SER A 167 -21.55 5.60 33.71
CA SER A 167 -22.44 5.55 34.89
C SER A 167 -23.89 5.80 34.50
N ASP A 168 -24.81 5.50 35.38
CA ASP A 168 -26.22 5.75 35.15
C ASP A 168 -26.49 7.22 34.80
N GLY A 169 -27.13 7.43 33.66
CA GLY A 169 -27.44 8.75 33.11
C GLY A 169 -26.27 9.51 32.49
N ILE A 170 -25.07 8.92 32.40
CA ILE A 170 -23.88 9.54 31.80
C ILE A 170 -23.33 8.61 30.71
N TRP A 171 -23.09 9.14 29.55
CA TRP A 171 -22.41 8.43 28.46
C TRP A 171 -20.99 8.95 28.31
N ASN A 172 -20.02 8.13 28.68
CA ASN A 172 -18.60 8.38 28.44
C ASN A 172 -18.22 7.79 27.11
N ARG A 173 -17.43 8.53 26.34
CA ARG A 173 -16.87 7.99 25.12
C ARG A 173 -15.47 8.55 24.85
N MET A 174 -14.64 7.74 24.25
CA MET A 174 -13.34 8.12 23.72
C MET A 174 -13.43 8.23 22.20
N GLU A 175 -12.88 9.29 21.64
CA GLU A 175 -12.79 9.51 20.19
C GLU A 175 -11.34 9.44 19.75
N PHE A 176 -11.06 8.51 18.84
CA PHE A 176 -9.78 8.42 18.16
C PHE A 176 -9.80 9.28 16.90
N ARG A 177 -8.76 10.08 16.72
CA ARG A 177 -8.61 10.94 15.54
C ARG A 177 -7.33 10.58 14.80
N PRO A 178 -7.33 10.64 13.45
CA PRO A 178 -6.10 10.51 12.68
C PRO A 178 -5.07 11.57 13.08
N LEU A 179 -3.81 11.17 13.10
CA LEU A 179 -2.67 12.04 13.42
C LEU A 179 -2.40 13.03 12.28
#